data_082434dcc0ad50278fcca6894786a5e4
#
_entry.id   082434dcc0ad50278fcca6894786a5e4
#
_cell.length_a   1.000
_cell.length_b   1.000
_cell.length_c   1.000
_cell.angle_alpha   90.00
_cell.angle_beta   90.00
_cell.angle_gamma   90.00
#
_symmetry.space_group_name_H-M   'P 1'
#
loop_
_entity.id
_entity.type
_entity.pdbx_description
1 polymer ?
#
loop_
_entity_poly.entity_id
_entity_poly.type
_entity_poly.pdbx_seq_one_letter_code
_entity_poly.pdbx_strand_id
1 'polypeptide(L)'
;MSVMNTQDLLTKLKELKPTITERYKTKEIGLFGSFVRGEQSASSDIDVLVEFEEEADLFDLLGLSQYLEATLQRKVDVVPKRALRIELRESVLQEAVAI
;
A
#
# COMPACT_ATOMS: atom_id res chain seq x y z
N MET A 1 -22.00 -6.71 -6.59
CA MET A 1 -20.61 -6.43 -6.92
C MET A 1 -19.70 -7.33 -6.11
N SER A 2 -18.73 -7.92 -6.75
CA SER A 2 -17.80 -8.79 -6.03
C SER A 2 -16.78 -7.97 -5.26
N VAL A 3 -16.32 -8.50 -4.13
CA VAL A 3 -15.24 -7.93 -3.35
C VAL A 3 -13.93 -8.29 -4.04
N MET A 4 -13.04 -7.31 -4.17
CA MET A 4 -11.71 -7.56 -4.71
C MET A 4 -10.99 -8.53 -3.77
N ASN A 5 -10.45 -9.64 -4.30
CA ASN A 5 -9.72 -10.57 -3.46
C ASN A 5 -8.24 -10.17 -3.37
N THR A 6 -7.56 -10.72 -2.36
CA THR A 6 -6.17 -10.38 -2.08
C THR A 6 -5.26 -10.70 -3.25
N GLN A 7 -5.48 -11.84 -3.91
CA GLN A 7 -4.63 -12.25 -5.02
C GLN A 7 -4.73 -11.29 -6.20
N ASP A 8 -5.95 -10.86 -6.52
CA ASP A 8 -6.16 -9.89 -7.61
C ASP A 8 -5.48 -8.57 -7.28
N LEU A 9 -5.58 -8.13 -6.04
CA LEU A 9 -4.96 -6.90 -5.58
C LEU A 9 -3.44 -6.98 -5.67
N LEU A 10 -2.85 -8.09 -5.21
CA LEU A 10 -1.40 -8.30 -5.28
C LEU A 10 -0.91 -8.29 -6.73
N THR A 11 -1.64 -8.94 -7.63
CA THR A 11 -1.30 -8.95 -9.05
C THR A 11 -1.31 -7.54 -9.62
N LYS A 12 -2.35 -6.78 -9.30
CA LYS A 12 -2.47 -5.40 -9.78
C LYS A 12 -1.35 -4.52 -9.25
N LEU A 13 -1.05 -4.63 -7.96
CA LEU A 13 0.04 -3.84 -7.36
C LEU A 13 1.39 -4.19 -7.98
N LYS A 14 1.64 -5.46 -8.27
CA LYS A 14 2.87 -5.86 -8.95
C LYS A 14 2.99 -5.24 -10.34
N GLU A 15 1.89 -5.15 -11.07
CA GLU A 15 1.88 -4.49 -12.37
C GLU A 15 2.20 -3.00 -12.26
N LEU A 16 1.73 -2.36 -11.19
CA LEU A 16 1.93 -0.94 -10.99
C LEU A 16 3.28 -0.58 -10.38
N LYS A 17 3.99 -1.56 -9.81
CA LYS A 17 5.20 -1.31 -9.05
C LYS A 17 6.27 -0.52 -9.80
N PRO A 18 6.60 -0.83 -11.08
CA PRO A 18 7.63 -0.05 -11.78
C PRO A 18 7.27 1.43 -11.87
N THR A 19 6.01 1.75 -12.17
CA THR A 19 5.54 3.12 -12.24
C THR A 19 5.61 3.80 -10.88
N ILE A 20 5.18 3.09 -9.83
CA ILE A 20 5.19 3.61 -8.47
C ILE A 20 6.62 3.94 -8.04
N THR A 21 7.54 3.02 -8.28
CA THR A 21 8.94 3.20 -7.89
C THR A 21 9.55 4.40 -8.58
N GLU A 22 9.31 4.54 -9.87
CA GLU A 22 9.91 5.61 -10.66
C GLU A 22 9.28 6.97 -10.34
N ARG A 23 7.95 7.05 -10.30
CA ARG A 23 7.26 8.33 -10.16
C ARG A 23 7.23 8.87 -8.75
N TYR A 24 7.22 7.99 -7.75
CA TYR A 24 6.99 8.41 -6.36
C TYR A 24 8.16 8.09 -5.44
N LYS A 25 9.29 7.70 -6.00
CA LYS A 25 10.54 7.49 -5.27
C LYS A 25 10.40 6.50 -4.13
N THR A 26 9.78 5.35 -4.44
CA THR A 26 9.62 4.29 -3.45
C THR A 26 10.73 3.25 -3.57
N LYS A 27 11.16 2.72 -2.43
CA LYS A 27 12.10 1.59 -2.38
C LYS A 27 11.36 0.27 -2.29
N GLU A 28 10.40 0.18 -1.35
CA GLU A 28 9.68 -1.05 -1.09
C GLU A 28 8.23 -0.74 -0.84
N ILE A 29 7.36 -1.68 -1.21
CA ILE A 29 5.93 -1.58 -1.03
C ILE A 29 5.45 -2.92 -0.47
N GLY A 30 4.55 -2.87 0.51
CA GLY A 30 3.93 -4.06 1.07
C GLY A 30 2.45 -3.84 1.28
N LEU A 31 1.69 -4.92 1.23
CA LEU A 31 0.26 -4.90 1.53
C LEU A 31 0.08 -5.43 2.94
N PHE A 32 -0.73 -4.75 3.75
CA PHE A 32 -1.04 -5.23 5.09
C PHE A 32 -2.51 -4.93 5.41
N GLY A 33 -2.93 -5.22 6.62
CA GLY A 33 -4.28 -4.92 7.07
C GLY A 33 -5.29 -5.97 6.65
N SER A 34 -6.56 -5.57 6.54
CA SER A 34 -7.67 -6.50 6.35
C SER A 34 -7.54 -7.36 5.10
N PHE A 35 -6.98 -6.83 4.01
CA PHE A 35 -6.80 -7.61 2.79
C PHE A 35 -5.85 -8.78 2.98
N VAL A 36 -4.81 -8.61 3.80
CA VAL A 36 -3.86 -9.69 4.08
C VAL A 36 -4.47 -10.72 5.03
N ARG A 37 -5.25 -10.25 6.00
CA ARG A 37 -5.89 -11.15 6.97
C ARG A 37 -7.10 -11.89 6.44
N GLY A 38 -7.54 -11.57 5.21
CA GLY A 38 -8.75 -12.18 4.65
C GLY A 38 -10.03 -11.67 5.29
N GLU A 39 -9.99 -10.48 5.88
CA GLU A 39 -11.12 -9.86 6.57
C GLU A 39 -11.76 -8.73 5.77
N GLN A 40 -11.34 -8.56 4.52
CA GLN A 40 -11.82 -7.44 3.72
C GLN A 40 -13.30 -7.59 3.36
N SER A 41 -13.95 -6.44 3.26
CA SER A 41 -15.33 -6.33 2.79
C SER A 41 -15.37 -5.36 1.62
N ALA A 42 -16.56 -5.13 1.06
CA ALA A 42 -16.73 -4.19 -0.04
C ALA A 42 -16.33 -2.77 0.33
N SER A 43 -16.36 -2.43 1.62
CA SER A 43 -16.01 -1.10 2.12
C SER A 43 -14.64 -0.99 2.77
N SER A 44 -13.84 -2.07 2.75
CA SER A 44 -12.51 -2.05 3.36
C SER A 44 -11.57 -1.15 2.58
N ASP A 45 -10.73 -0.39 3.31
CA ASP A 45 -9.64 0.36 2.72
C ASP A 45 -8.49 -0.57 2.41
N ILE A 46 -7.67 -0.18 1.45
CA ILE A 46 -6.44 -0.91 1.12
C ILE A 46 -5.31 -0.26 1.92
N ASP A 47 -4.62 -1.05 2.74
CA ASP A 47 -3.51 -0.55 3.56
C ASP A 47 -2.19 -0.94 2.92
N VAL A 48 -1.41 0.06 2.54
CA VAL A 48 -0.14 -0.13 1.85
C VAL A 48 0.99 0.47 2.68
N LEU A 49 1.99 -0.35 2.97
CA LEU A 49 3.17 0.07 3.70
C LEU A 49 4.26 0.40 2.67
N VAL A 50 4.83 1.60 2.75
CA VAL A 50 5.77 2.07 1.74
C VAL A 50 7.05 2.58 2.39
N GLU A 51 8.18 2.11 1.90
CA GLU A 51 9.47 2.70 2.22
C GLU A 51 9.87 3.62 1.08
N PHE A 52 10.05 4.91 1.36
CA PHE A 52 10.43 5.91 0.36
C PHE A 52 11.94 6.11 0.34
N GLU A 53 12.44 6.58 -0.81
CA GLU A 53 13.82 7.06 -0.92
C GLU A 53 14.01 8.29 -0.03
N GLU A 54 15.27 8.61 0.33
CA GLU A 54 15.55 9.75 1.21
C GLU A 54 15.07 11.07 0.63
N GLU A 55 15.18 11.25 -0.68
CA GLU A 55 14.78 12.49 -1.36
C GLU A 55 13.27 12.62 -1.57
N ALA A 56 12.50 11.58 -1.22
CA ALA A 56 11.05 11.66 -1.35
C ALA A 56 10.48 12.62 -0.32
N ASP A 57 9.41 13.31 -0.69
CA ASP A 57 8.77 14.29 0.16
C ASP A 57 7.28 14.02 0.29
N LEU A 58 6.58 14.93 0.95
CA LEU A 58 5.13 14.81 1.18
C LEU A 58 4.36 14.74 -0.14
N PHE A 59 4.83 15.43 -1.18
CA PHE A 59 4.15 15.40 -2.48
C PHE A 59 4.22 14.02 -3.10
N ASP A 60 5.32 13.29 -2.90
CA ASP A 60 5.43 11.91 -3.38
C ASP A 60 4.42 11.01 -2.66
N LEU A 61 4.27 11.19 -1.36
CA LEU A 61 3.29 10.43 -0.57
C LEU A 61 1.86 10.72 -1.03
N LEU A 62 1.50 11.99 -1.15
CA LEU A 62 0.16 12.38 -1.56
C LEU A 62 -0.14 11.94 -2.99
N GLY A 63 0.83 12.11 -3.88
CA GLY A 63 0.69 11.68 -5.27
C GLY A 63 0.48 10.19 -5.39
N LEU A 64 1.25 9.39 -4.63
CA LEU A 64 1.10 7.95 -4.64
C LEU A 64 -0.28 7.53 -4.14
N SER A 65 -0.74 8.15 -3.06
CA SER A 65 -2.06 7.87 -2.51
C SER A 65 -3.15 8.12 -3.54
N GLN A 66 -3.10 9.28 -4.21
CA GLN A 66 -4.09 9.65 -5.23
C GLN A 66 -4.01 8.73 -6.43
N TYR A 67 -2.81 8.39 -6.86
CA TYR A 67 -2.60 7.49 -8.00
C TYR A 67 -3.21 6.11 -7.74
N LEU A 68 -2.95 5.56 -6.56
CA LEU A 68 -3.48 4.24 -6.20
C LEU A 68 -4.99 4.28 -6.06
N GLU A 69 -5.55 5.32 -5.45
CA GLU A 69 -7.00 5.43 -5.32
C GLU A 69 -7.68 5.53 -6.67
N ALA A 70 -7.11 6.32 -7.59
CA ALA A 70 -7.67 6.44 -8.93
C ALA A 70 -7.58 5.15 -9.72
N THR A 71 -6.44 4.43 -9.59
CA THR A 71 -6.20 3.22 -10.36
C THR A 71 -6.99 2.04 -9.82
N LEU A 72 -7.06 1.91 -8.49
CA LEU A 72 -7.72 0.77 -7.84
C LEU A 72 -9.19 1.01 -7.57
N GLN A 73 -9.67 2.24 -7.77
CA GLN A 73 -11.06 2.62 -7.55
C GLN A 73 -11.53 2.27 -6.13
N ARG A 74 -10.67 2.53 -5.16
CA ARG A 74 -10.93 2.22 -3.76
C ARG A 74 -10.05 3.12 -2.90
N LYS A 75 -10.50 3.43 -1.70
CA LYS A 75 -9.71 4.21 -0.76
C LYS A 75 -8.45 3.44 -0.37
N VAL A 76 -7.30 4.12 -0.44
CA VAL A 76 -6.00 3.53 -0.14
C VAL A 76 -5.34 4.35 0.96
N ASP A 77 -4.93 3.68 2.02
CA ASP A 77 -4.19 4.28 3.12
C ASP A 77 -2.71 3.95 2.92
N VAL A 78 -1.94 4.94 2.49
CA VAL A 78 -0.50 4.78 2.27
C VAL A 78 0.23 5.18 3.53
N VAL A 79 0.88 4.22 4.16
CA VAL A 79 1.59 4.42 5.43
C VAL A 79 3.09 4.34 5.17
N PRO A 80 3.83 5.46 5.34
CA PRO A 80 5.29 5.40 5.26
C PRO A 80 5.83 4.53 6.39
N LYS A 81 6.77 3.66 6.07
CA LYS A 81 7.33 2.72 7.03
C LYS A 81 7.87 3.43 8.28
N ARG A 82 8.54 4.57 8.09
CA ARG A 82 9.11 5.34 9.19
C ARG A 82 8.07 6.01 10.07
N ALA A 83 6.83 6.13 9.57
CA ALA A 83 5.74 6.74 10.33
C ALA A 83 4.94 5.73 11.14
N LEU A 84 5.27 4.44 11.05
CA LEU A 84 4.63 3.42 11.87
C LEU A 84 4.91 3.68 13.34
N ARG A 85 3.85 3.65 14.14
CA ARG A 85 3.99 3.74 15.59
C ARG A 85 4.77 2.53 16.08
N ILE A 86 5.66 2.76 17.05
CA ILE A 86 6.56 1.73 17.53
C ILE A 86 5.80 0.52 18.10
N GLU A 87 4.64 0.76 18.72
CA GLU A 87 3.82 -0.30 19.29
C GLU A 87 3.24 -1.24 18.22
N LEU A 88 3.08 -0.74 16.99
CA LEU A 88 2.49 -1.50 15.89
C LEU A 88 3.50 -2.02 14.89
N ARG A 89 4.74 -1.54 14.98
CA ARG A 89 5.76 -1.80 13.96
C ARG A 89 5.99 -3.29 13.74
N GLU A 90 6.22 -4.02 14.81
CA GLU A 90 6.55 -5.44 14.69
C GLU A 90 5.40 -6.24 14.07
N SER A 91 4.18 -6.03 14.56
CA SER A 91 3.04 -6.78 14.04
C SER A 91 2.73 -6.44 12.59
N VAL A 92 2.84 -5.16 12.21
CA VAL A 92 2.61 -4.76 10.83
C VAL A 92 3.68 -5.33 9.90
N LEU A 93 4.96 -5.28 10.32
CA LEU A 93 6.04 -5.82 9.49
C LEU A 93 5.95 -7.32 9.32
N GLN A 94 5.49 -8.04 10.34
CA GLN A 94 5.28 -9.48 10.24
C GLN A 94 4.10 -9.83 9.33
N GLU A 95 3.06 -9.01 9.35
CA GLU A 95 1.85 -9.23 8.55
C GLU A 95 2.05 -8.86 7.08
N ALA A 96 2.84 -7.83 6.80
CA ALA A 96 2.94 -7.24 5.47
C ALA A 96 3.47 -8.24 4.44
N VAL A 97 2.81 -8.25 3.28
CA VAL A 97 3.21 -9.06 2.14
C VAL A 97 3.91 -8.14 1.15
N ALA A 98 5.18 -8.43 0.86
CA ALA A 98 5.97 -7.62 -0.07
C ALA A 98 5.42 -7.73 -1.50
N ILE A 99 5.38 -6.59 -2.17
CA ILE A 99 4.96 -6.53 -3.57
C ILE A 99 6.15 -6.74 -4.50
#